data_4426b904074ac7877cc2f0d678cb081c
#
_entry.id   4426b904074ac7877cc2f0d678cb081c
#
_cell.length_a   1.000
_cell.length_b   1.000
_cell.length_c   1.000
_cell.angle_alpha   90.00
_cell.angle_beta   90.00
_cell.angle_gamma   90.00
#
_symmetry.space_group_name_H-M   'P 1'
#
loop_
_entity.id
_entity.type
_entity.pdbx_description
1 polymer ?
#
loop_
_entity_poly.entity_id
_entity_poly.type
_entity_poly.pdbx_seq_one_letter_code
_entity_poly.pdbx_strand_id
1 'polypeptide(L)'
;MTHYFDKPQKSTYLGFGERPVILVVDLMKGGSMNGLPGRAVRNTRILIQEARKKNVPIGYTVLAYRSDLKDYPPNKLASMKLVMGTESVKVMDEVAPGPEDFVIIKKTNSPFIGTNLLLLLTLMQADTIIVTGRHTSGCIRATAADAFSYGYRTIVPEECVGDGKGILPHKANLCDLHIRGADVLTLREVLEYLGKL
;
A
#
# COMPACT_ATOMS: atom_id res chain seq x y z
N MET A 1 -3.74 29.14 -3.89
CA MET A 1 -3.63 27.77 -4.48
C MET A 1 -3.49 26.66 -3.44
N THR A 2 -3.42 26.96 -2.16
CA THR A 2 -3.21 25.98 -1.08
C THR A 2 -4.45 25.16 -0.71
N HIS A 3 -5.65 25.69 -0.89
CA HIS A 3 -6.91 25.05 -0.46
C HIS A 3 -7.45 23.93 -1.37
N TYR A 4 -6.96 23.79 -2.59
CA TYR A 4 -7.49 22.81 -3.54
C TYR A 4 -7.09 21.35 -3.22
N PHE A 5 -6.06 21.16 -2.38
CA PHE A 5 -5.54 19.85 -1.99
C PHE A 5 -5.60 19.58 -0.48
N ASP A 6 -6.26 20.46 0.27
CA ASP A 6 -6.60 20.14 1.66
C ASP A 6 -7.64 19.03 1.62
N LYS A 7 -7.50 18.04 2.52
CA LYS A 7 -8.47 16.94 2.59
C LYS A 7 -9.86 17.53 2.76
N PRO A 8 -10.81 17.28 1.83
CA PRO A 8 -12.18 17.72 2.04
C PRO A 8 -12.70 17.02 3.30
N GLN A 9 -13.53 17.72 4.04
CA GLN A 9 -14.14 17.14 5.23
C GLN A 9 -15.03 15.97 4.80
N LYS A 10 -14.65 14.74 5.16
CA LYS A 10 -15.45 13.55 4.93
C LYS A 10 -16.61 13.54 5.92
N SER A 11 -17.82 13.33 5.44
CA SER A 11 -19.01 13.30 6.30
C SER A 11 -19.01 12.13 7.28
N THR A 12 -18.32 11.04 6.94
CA THR A 12 -18.30 9.83 7.77
C THR A 12 -17.00 9.05 7.55
N TYR A 13 -16.29 8.75 8.63
CA TYR A 13 -15.21 7.77 8.64
C TYR A 13 -15.79 6.39 8.94
N LEU A 14 -15.35 5.35 8.22
CA LEU A 14 -15.68 3.97 8.55
C LEU A 14 -14.89 3.48 9.76
N GLY A 15 -13.74 4.10 10.00
CA GLY A 15 -12.83 3.75 11.07
C GLY A 15 -12.24 2.34 10.92
N PHE A 16 -11.65 1.87 11.99
CA PHE A 16 -11.04 0.55 12.05
C PHE A 16 -12.07 -0.52 12.48
N GLY A 17 -11.83 -1.76 12.05
CA GLY A 17 -12.51 -2.95 12.57
C GLY A 17 -11.66 -3.63 13.65
N GLU A 18 -11.78 -4.95 13.75
CA GLU A 18 -11.13 -5.76 14.80
C GLU A 18 -9.97 -6.62 14.27
N ARG A 19 -9.96 -6.93 12.97
CA ARG A 19 -8.98 -7.83 12.34
C ARG A 19 -8.25 -7.14 11.18
N PRO A 20 -7.32 -6.23 11.49
CA PRO A 20 -6.55 -5.50 10.48
C PRO A 20 -5.49 -6.39 9.83
N VAL A 21 -5.22 -6.10 8.56
CA VAL A 21 -4.04 -6.58 7.81
C VAL A 21 -3.33 -5.37 7.22
N ILE A 22 -2.01 -5.33 7.34
CA ILE A 22 -1.19 -4.30 6.69
C ILE A 22 -0.74 -4.81 5.32
N LEU A 23 -0.96 -4.02 4.27
CA LEU A 23 -0.40 -4.26 2.95
C LEU A 23 0.71 -3.24 2.64
N VAL A 24 1.93 -3.75 2.52
CA VAL A 24 3.11 -2.98 2.11
C VAL A 24 3.26 -3.10 0.59
N VAL A 25 2.83 -2.06 -0.12
CA VAL A 25 2.69 -2.10 -1.58
C VAL A 25 3.96 -1.57 -2.25
N ASP A 26 4.65 -2.46 -2.97
CA ASP A 26 5.74 -2.17 -3.91
C ASP A 26 6.89 -1.32 -3.36
N LEU A 27 7.24 -1.45 -2.07
CA LEU A 27 8.48 -0.89 -1.52
C LEU A 27 9.66 -1.78 -1.91
N MET A 28 10.04 -1.72 -3.20
CA MET A 28 11.09 -2.53 -3.83
C MET A 28 12.36 -1.70 -4.07
N LYS A 29 13.53 -2.39 -4.14
CA LYS A 29 14.85 -1.78 -4.38
C LYS A 29 14.94 -1.06 -5.74
N GLY A 30 14.21 -1.53 -6.76
CA GLY A 30 14.18 -0.95 -8.10
C GLY A 30 13.33 0.31 -8.20
N GLY A 31 13.77 1.42 -7.63
CA GLY A 31 13.08 2.69 -7.80
C GLY A 31 13.63 3.78 -6.88
N SER A 32 13.46 5.04 -7.28
CA SER A 32 13.93 6.16 -6.47
C SER A 32 13.19 6.24 -5.14
N MET A 33 13.94 6.44 -4.06
CA MET A 33 13.45 6.66 -2.70
C MET A 33 13.63 8.11 -2.25
N ASN A 34 13.92 9.01 -3.17
CA ASN A 34 14.01 10.43 -2.85
C ASN A 34 12.63 11.04 -2.55
N GLY A 35 12.57 11.97 -1.62
CA GLY A 35 11.34 12.69 -1.28
C GLY A 35 10.27 11.83 -0.63
N LEU A 36 9.05 11.88 -1.16
CA LEU A 36 7.87 11.20 -0.60
C LEU A 36 8.02 9.68 -0.48
N PRO A 37 8.56 8.94 -1.48
CA PRO A 37 8.78 7.50 -1.31
C PRO A 37 9.70 7.14 -0.16
N GLY A 38 10.81 7.86 0.04
CA GLY A 38 11.71 7.62 1.17
C GLY A 38 11.08 7.94 2.54
N ARG A 39 10.21 8.96 2.60
CA ARG A 39 9.39 9.23 3.80
C ARG A 39 8.46 8.04 4.08
N ALA A 40 7.79 7.53 3.05
CA ALA A 40 6.89 6.39 3.17
C ALA A 40 7.60 5.14 3.71
N VAL A 41 8.82 4.84 3.24
CA VAL A 41 9.63 3.71 3.75
C VAL A 41 9.90 3.85 5.25
N ARG A 42 10.39 5.02 5.70
CA ARG A 42 10.71 5.24 7.12
C ARG A 42 9.47 5.08 8.01
N ASN A 43 8.35 5.64 7.60
CA ASN A 43 7.10 5.59 8.37
C ASN A 43 6.45 4.20 8.32
N THR A 44 6.49 3.51 7.18
CA THR A 44 6.03 2.13 7.09
C THR A 44 6.86 1.19 7.98
N ARG A 45 8.17 1.41 8.11
CA ARG A 45 9.00 0.67 9.05
C ARG A 45 8.51 0.81 10.49
N ILE A 46 8.18 2.04 10.93
CA ILE A 46 7.62 2.28 12.28
C ILE A 46 6.31 1.51 12.45
N LEU A 47 5.42 1.62 11.47
CA LEU A 47 4.13 0.94 11.50
C LEU A 47 4.28 -0.59 11.58
N ILE A 48 5.17 -1.19 10.78
CA ILE A 48 5.48 -2.63 10.81
C ILE A 48 5.99 -3.06 12.19
N GLN A 49 6.88 -2.29 12.80
CA GLN A 49 7.42 -2.61 14.12
C GLN A 49 6.33 -2.66 15.20
N GLU A 50 5.39 -1.72 15.19
CA GLU A 50 4.27 -1.70 16.14
C GLU A 50 3.26 -2.81 15.84
N ALA A 51 2.96 -3.06 14.57
CA ALA A 51 2.06 -4.13 14.14
C ALA A 51 2.54 -5.53 14.59
N ARG A 52 3.84 -5.80 14.45
CA ARG A 52 4.44 -7.07 14.89
C ARG A 52 4.32 -7.30 16.39
N LYS A 53 4.40 -6.26 17.23
CA LYS A 53 4.17 -6.37 18.69
C LYS A 53 2.74 -6.81 19.03
N LYS A 54 1.82 -6.61 18.10
CA LYS A 54 0.40 -6.91 18.24
C LYS A 54 -0.05 -8.11 17.43
N ASN A 55 0.89 -8.84 16.80
CA ASN A 55 0.63 -9.97 15.93
C ASN A 55 -0.33 -9.64 14.76
N VAL A 56 -0.32 -8.39 14.29
CA VAL A 56 -1.10 -7.97 13.12
C VAL A 56 -0.45 -8.54 11.86
N PRO A 57 -1.18 -9.29 11.01
CA PRO A 57 -0.63 -9.87 9.79
C PRO A 57 -0.13 -8.80 8.82
N ILE A 58 1.00 -9.07 8.18
CA ILE A 58 1.62 -8.15 7.22
C ILE A 58 1.80 -8.87 5.89
N GLY A 59 1.24 -8.29 4.84
CA GLY A 59 1.43 -8.73 3.47
C GLY A 59 2.22 -7.72 2.65
N TYR A 60 3.07 -8.24 1.79
CA TYR A 60 3.86 -7.44 0.86
C TYR A 60 3.41 -7.69 -0.55
N THR A 61 3.44 -6.66 -1.39
CA THR A 61 3.26 -6.85 -2.83
C THR A 61 4.51 -6.46 -3.59
N VAL A 62 4.78 -7.20 -4.64
CA VAL A 62 5.91 -6.99 -5.54
C VAL A 62 5.38 -7.02 -6.97
N LEU A 63 5.59 -5.92 -7.70
CA LEU A 63 5.29 -5.88 -9.12
C LEU A 63 6.48 -6.48 -9.89
N ALA A 64 6.29 -7.67 -10.47
CA ALA A 64 7.37 -8.35 -11.18
C ALA A 64 6.86 -9.17 -12.36
N TYR A 65 7.65 -9.26 -13.42
CA TYR A 65 7.34 -9.91 -14.68
C TYR A 65 8.34 -11.00 -15.01
N ARG A 66 7.97 -11.90 -15.92
CA ARG A 66 8.87 -12.93 -16.45
C ARG A 66 10.03 -12.27 -17.23
N SER A 67 11.13 -12.97 -17.34
CA SER A 67 12.31 -12.50 -18.11
C SER A 67 12.02 -12.36 -19.61
N ASP A 68 11.08 -13.17 -20.15
CA ASP A 68 10.63 -13.12 -21.54
C ASP A 68 9.51 -12.07 -21.77
N LEU A 69 9.08 -11.37 -20.73
CA LEU A 69 8.07 -10.31 -20.71
C LEU A 69 6.70 -10.70 -21.32
N LYS A 70 6.41 -11.99 -21.49
CA LYS A 70 5.11 -12.45 -22.05
C LYS A 70 3.92 -12.17 -21.15
N ASP A 71 4.16 -11.92 -19.85
CA ASP A 71 3.16 -11.52 -18.87
C ASP A 71 3.16 -10.00 -18.61
N TYR A 72 3.85 -9.22 -19.44
CA TYR A 72 3.92 -7.78 -19.34
C TYR A 72 2.71 -7.11 -20.03
N PRO A 73 1.97 -6.24 -19.33
CA PRO A 73 0.83 -5.55 -19.94
C PRO A 73 1.28 -4.63 -21.08
N PRO A 74 0.66 -4.71 -22.28
CA PRO A 74 1.11 -3.97 -23.46
C PRO A 74 0.99 -2.45 -23.35
N ASN A 75 0.20 -1.96 -22.39
CA ASN A 75 -0.01 -0.54 -22.13
C ASN A 75 0.96 0.04 -21.10
N LYS A 76 1.86 -0.76 -20.52
CA LYS A 76 2.92 -0.25 -19.61
C LYS A 76 4.18 0.06 -20.41
N LEU A 77 4.72 1.26 -20.19
CA LEU A 77 5.99 1.65 -20.78
C LEU A 77 7.11 0.70 -20.28
N ALA A 78 7.84 0.11 -21.21
CA ALA A 78 8.90 -0.87 -20.98
C ALA A 78 10.15 -0.32 -20.24
N SER A 79 10.06 0.86 -19.63
CA SER A 79 11.18 1.53 -18.95
C SER A 79 11.54 0.93 -17.59
N MET A 80 10.67 0.09 -17.01
CA MET A 80 10.92 -0.52 -15.72
C MET A 80 11.23 -2.01 -15.90
N LYS A 81 12.50 -2.39 -15.87
CA LYS A 81 12.92 -3.80 -15.88
C LYS A 81 12.65 -4.47 -14.53
N LEU A 82 11.37 -4.67 -14.21
CA LEU A 82 10.94 -5.39 -13.02
C LEU A 82 10.85 -6.89 -13.32
N VAL A 83 12.00 -7.53 -13.49
CA VAL A 83 12.11 -8.95 -13.83
C VAL A 83 12.22 -9.77 -12.55
N MET A 84 11.41 -10.84 -12.45
CA MET A 84 11.47 -11.79 -11.33
C MET A 84 12.90 -12.33 -11.13
N GLY A 85 13.31 -12.45 -9.87
CA GLY A 85 14.65 -12.94 -9.50
C GLY A 85 15.76 -11.88 -9.50
N THR A 86 15.49 -10.65 -9.96
CA THR A 86 16.48 -9.57 -9.91
C THR A 86 16.40 -8.77 -8.60
N GLU A 87 17.49 -8.05 -8.26
CA GLU A 87 17.52 -7.18 -7.08
C GLU A 87 16.46 -6.09 -7.11
N SER A 88 16.09 -5.61 -8.30
CA SER A 88 15.13 -4.51 -8.45
C SER A 88 13.73 -4.83 -7.91
N VAL A 89 13.35 -6.11 -7.87
CA VAL A 89 12.03 -6.57 -7.39
C VAL A 89 12.05 -7.07 -5.96
N LYS A 90 13.21 -7.10 -5.30
CA LYS A 90 13.27 -7.44 -3.87
C LYS A 90 12.69 -6.30 -3.03
N VAL A 91 11.99 -6.66 -1.97
CA VAL A 91 11.55 -5.70 -0.95
C VAL A 91 12.77 -5.03 -0.34
N MET A 92 12.66 -3.75 -0.02
CA MET A 92 13.73 -2.97 0.62
C MET A 92 14.08 -3.52 2.00
N ASP A 93 15.36 -3.50 2.32
CA ASP A 93 15.88 -4.08 3.57
C ASP A 93 15.31 -3.38 4.82
N GLU A 94 15.00 -2.08 4.73
CA GLU A 94 14.42 -1.29 5.82
C GLU A 94 13.01 -1.75 6.24
N VAL A 95 12.30 -2.41 5.35
CA VAL A 95 10.94 -2.91 5.56
C VAL A 95 10.83 -4.40 5.18
N ALA A 96 11.92 -5.14 5.26
CA ALA A 96 11.98 -6.53 4.83
C ALA A 96 10.91 -7.41 5.51
N PRO A 97 10.30 -8.36 4.76
CA PRO A 97 9.37 -9.33 5.32
C PRO A 97 10.02 -10.17 6.42
N GLY A 98 9.27 -10.42 7.48
CA GLY A 98 9.61 -11.41 8.49
C GLY A 98 9.13 -12.82 8.09
N PRO A 99 9.44 -13.86 8.89
CA PRO A 99 9.11 -15.25 8.57
C PRO A 99 7.61 -15.55 8.52
N GLU A 100 6.80 -14.79 9.25
CA GLU A 100 5.34 -14.93 9.31
C GLU A 100 4.61 -14.06 8.27
N ASP A 101 5.34 -13.19 7.55
CA ASP A 101 4.74 -12.29 6.58
C ASP A 101 4.54 -12.99 5.23
N PHE A 102 3.51 -12.62 4.49
CA PHE A 102 3.28 -13.15 3.15
C PHE A 102 3.69 -12.16 2.05
N VAL A 103 4.16 -12.69 0.92
CA VAL A 103 4.58 -11.89 -0.23
C VAL A 103 3.79 -12.30 -1.47
N ILE A 104 3.18 -11.32 -2.13
CA ILE A 104 2.39 -11.50 -3.34
C ILE A 104 3.11 -10.87 -4.54
N ILE A 105 3.35 -11.68 -5.56
CA ILE A 105 3.83 -11.18 -6.86
C ILE A 105 2.63 -10.84 -7.73
N LYS A 106 2.50 -9.59 -8.11
CA LYS A 106 1.41 -9.10 -8.94
C LYS A 106 1.90 -8.64 -10.31
N LYS A 107 0.98 -8.61 -11.29
CA LYS A 107 1.22 -8.18 -12.67
C LYS A 107 0.52 -6.86 -13.00
N THR A 108 -0.38 -6.43 -12.14
CA THR A 108 -1.23 -5.26 -12.30
C THR A 108 -0.99 -4.26 -11.18
N ASN A 109 -1.62 -3.08 -11.24
CA ASN A 109 -1.48 -2.08 -10.19
C ASN A 109 -2.05 -2.56 -8.86
N SER A 110 -3.19 -3.26 -8.89
CA SER A 110 -3.83 -3.78 -7.69
C SER A 110 -3.49 -5.25 -7.45
N PRO A 111 -3.14 -5.66 -6.23
CA PRO A 111 -2.92 -7.06 -5.87
C PRO A 111 -4.21 -7.87 -5.79
N PHE A 112 -5.38 -7.24 -5.81
CA PHE A 112 -6.65 -7.96 -5.88
C PHE A 112 -6.89 -8.64 -7.23
N ILE A 113 -6.19 -8.17 -8.29
CA ILE A 113 -6.38 -8.68 -9.66
C ILE A 113 -5.35 -9.76 -9.97
N GLY A 114 -5.85 -10.97 -10.19
CA GLY A 114 -5.04 -12.11 -10.66
C GLY A 114 -4.03 -12.65 -9.64
N THR A 115 -4.29 -12.47 -8.34
CA THR A 115 -3.49 -13.05 -7.25
C THR A 115 -4.39 -13.78 -6.25
N ASN A 116 -3.78 -14.39 -5.26
CA ASN A 116 -4.49 -15.06 -4.15
C ASN A 116 -4.75 -14.13 -2.95
N LEU A 117 -4.59 -12.80 -3.08
CA LEU A 117 -4.76 -11.88 -1.94
C LEU A 117 -6.13 -12.03 -1.27
N LEU A 118 -7.20 -12.02 -2.07
CA LEU A 118 -8.56 -12.10 -1.53
C LEU A 118 -8.79 -13.40 -0.74
N LEU A 119 -8.23 -14.52 -1.19
CA LEU A 119 -8.28 -15.78 -0.46
C LEU A 119 -7.56 -15.67 0.89
N LEU A 120 -6.36 -15.10 0.91
CA LEU A 120 -5.58 -14.90 2.15
C LEU A 120 -6.33 -14.01 3.15
N LEU A 121 -6.88 -12.88 2.69
CA LEU A 121 -7.67 -11.98 3.53
C LEU A 121 -8.92 -12.66 4.09
N THR A 122 -9.58 -13.50 3.30
CA THR A 122 -10.75 -14.28 3.74
C THR A 122 -10.38 -15.30 4.80
N LEU A 123 -9.28 -16.06 4.61
CA LEU A 123 -8.80 -17.03 5.59
C LEU A 123 -8.39 -16.39 6.91
N MET A 124 -7.82 -15.17 6.86
CA MET A 124 -7.49 -14.36 8.02
C MET A 124 -8.71 -13.67 8.65
N GLN A 125 -9.89 -13.81 8.03
CA GLN A 125 -11.11 -13.09 8.43
C GLN A 125 -10.90 -11.58 8.55
N ALA A 126 -10.04 -11.00 7.69
CA ALA A 126 -9.71 -9.58 7.72
C ALA A 126 -10.96 -8.74 7.49
N ASP A 127 -11.10 -7.67 8.25
CA ASP A 127 -12.16 -6.66 8.08
C ASP A 127 -11.60 -5.26 7.76
N THR A 128 -10.31 -5.07 8.00
CA THR A 128 -9.63 -3.79 7.83
C THR A 128 -8.32 -4.00 7.05
N ILE A 129 -8.09 -3.16 6.05
CA ILE A 129 -6.84 -3.17 5.28
C ILE A 129 -6.15 -1.82 5.43
N ILE A 130 -4.94 -1.84 5.98
CA ILE A 130 -4.08 -0.67 6.10
C ILE A 130 -3.09 -0.69 4.93
N VAL A 131 -3.26 0.23 3.98
CA VAL A 131 -2.50 0.27 2.73
C VAL A 131 -1.34 1.24 2.84
N THR A 132 -0.11 0.75 2.68
CA THR A 132 1.13 1.55 2.72
C THR A 132 1.96 1.33 1.46
N GLY A 133 2.95 2.18 1.21
CA GLY A 133 3.91 1.96 0.13
C GLY A 133 3.92 3.00 -0.99
N ARG A 134 4.04 2.58 -2.25
CA ARG A 134 4.15 3.47 -3.43
C ARG A 134 3.54 2.86 -4.70
N HIS A 135 3.18 3.62 -5.73
CA HIS A 135 3.04 5.07 -5.79
C HIS A 135 1.59 5.42 -5.45
N THR A 136 1.38 6.55 -4.77
CA THR A 136 0.04 6.99 -4.35
C THR A 136 -0.93 7.08 -5.53
N SER A 137 -0.50 7.64 -6.66
CA SER A 137 -1.30 7.76 -7.90
C SER A 137 -1.39 6.47 -8.73
N GLY A 138 -0.77 5.40 -8.29
CA GLY A 138 -0.71 4.12 -9.00
C GLY A 138 -1.21 2.97 -8.17
N CYS A 139 -0.27 2.13 -7.70
CA CYS A 139 -0.59 0.89 -7.00
C CYS A 139 -1.35 1.13 -5.68
N ILE A 140 -1.03 2.20 -4.93
CA ILE A 140 -1.76 2.55 -3.70
C ILE A 140 -3.22 2.86 -4.02
N ARG A 141 -3.46 3.77 -4.99
CA ARG A 141 -4.82 4.13 -5.40
C ARG A 141 -5.61 2.92 -5.86
N ALA A 142 -5.02 2.08 -6.72
CA ALA A 142 -5.68 0.89 -7.23
C ALA A 142 -6.00 -0.12 -6.12
N THR A 143 -5.03 -0.39 -5.23
CA THR A 143 -5.21 -1.31 -4.10
C THR A 143 -6.30 -0.83 -3.14
N ALA A 144 -6.28 0.45 -2.75
CA ALA A 144 -7.26 1.00 -1.83
C ALA A 144 -8.67 1.03 -2.46
N ALA A 145 -8.77 1.38 -3.76
CA ALA A 145 -10.04 1.38 -4.48
C ALA A 145 -10.68 -0.01 -4.54
N ASP A 146 -9.89 -1.04 -4.83
CA ASP A 146 -10.39 -2.41 -4.81
C ASP A 146 -10.74 -2.87 -3.39
N ALA A 147 -9.92 -2.53 -2.39
CA ALA A 147 -10.16 -2.90 -1.01
C ALA A 147 -11.54 -2.42 -0.52
N PHE A 148 -11.86 -1.13 -0.68
CA PHE A 148 -13.18 -0.65 -0.26
C PHE A 148 -14.32 -1.14 -1.17
N SER A 149 -14.04 -1.46 -2.44
CA SER A 149 -15.04 -2.06 -3.33
C SER A 149 -15.39 -3.49 -2.93
N TYR A 150 -14.46 -4.23 -2.32
CA TYR A 150 -14.70 -5.53 -1.70
C TYR A 150 -15.32 -5.44 -0.30
N GLY A 151 -15.58 -4.23 0.22
CA GLY A 151 -16.24 -4.01 1.51
C GLY A 151 -15.29 -3.93 2.71
N TYR A 152 -13.97 -3.92 2.50
CA TYR A 152 -13.02 -3.74 3.60
C TYR A 152 -13.01 -2.30 4.11
N ARG A 153 -12.89 -2.13 5.43
CA ARG A 153 -12.48 -0.85 6.03
C ARG A 153 -11.07 -0.55 5.55
N THR A 154 -10.94 0.46 4.73
CA THR A 154 -9.67 0.75 4.04
C THR A 154 -9.02 1.99 4.63
N ILE A 155 -7.87 1.81 5.23
CA ILE A 155 -7.11 2.86 5.90
C ILE A 155 -5.83 3.15 5.09
N VAL A 156 -5.57 4.43 4.85
CA VAL A 156 -4.34 4.88 4.19
C VAL A 156 -3.62 5.88 5.10
N PRO A 157 -2.58 5.45 5.84
CA PRO A 157 -1.74 6.37 6.62
C PRO A 157 -0.96 7.27 5.67
N GLU A 158 -1.26 8.57 5.64
CA GLU A 158 -0.73 9.48 4.61
C GLU A 158 0.80 9.61 4.60
N GLU A 159 1.44 9.43 5.76
CA GLU A 159 2.90 9.48 5.87
C GLU A 159 3.56 8.14 5.45
N CYS A 160 2.78 7.05 5.40
CA CYS A 160 3.25 5.73 4.98
C CYS A 160 3.07 5.47 3.48
N VAL A 161 2.58 6.44 2.73
CA VAL A 161 2.48 6.35 1.28
C VAL A 161 3.25 7.47 0.59
N GLY A 162 3.73 7.22 -0.61
CA GLY A 162 4.52 8.20 -1.35
C GLY A 162 4.36 8.07 -2.86
N ASP A 163 4.65 9.17 -3.57
CA ASP A 163 4.59 9.20 -5.02
C ASP A 163 5.87 9.77 -5.63
N GLY A 164 6.53 9.00 -6.49
CA GLY A 164 7.73 9.43 -7.19
C GLY A 164 7.47 10.48 -8.29
N LYS A 165 6.19 10.71 -8.64
CA LYS A 165 5.79 11.73 -9.59
C LYS A 165 5.61 13.12 -8.95
N GLY A 166 5.78 13.21 -7.62
CA GLY A 166 5.77 14.46 -6.88
C GLY A 166 4.51 14.68 -6.04
N ILE A 167 4.44 15.90 -5.46
CA ILE A 167 3.43 16.24 -4.46
C ILE A 167 2.01 16.39 -5.03
N LEU A 168 1.87 16.87 -6.26
CA LEU A 168 0.54 17.09 -6.87
C LEU A 168 -0.22 15.80 -7.07
N PRO A 169 0.31 14.76 -7.80
CA PRO A 169 -0.37 13.48 -7.92
C PRO A 169 -0.55 12.79 -6.58
N HIS A 170 0.38 12.92 -5.63
CA HIS A 170 0.25 12.37 -4.30
C HIS A 170 -0.99 12.93 -3.58
N LYS A 171 -1.08 14.24 -3.41
CA LYS A 171 -2.19 14.89 -2.70
C LYS A 171 -3.53 14.69 -3.41
N ALA A 172 -3.57 14.83 -4.74
CA ALA A 172 -4.80 14.64 -5.50
C ALA A 172 -5.40 13.23 -5.30
N ASN A 173 -4.54 12.19 -5.30
CA ASN A 173 -5.02 10.83 -5.11
C ASN A 173 -5.38 10.51 -3.66
N LEU A 174 -4.71 11.08 -2.65
CA LEU A 174 -5.15 10.98 -1.26
C LEU A 174 -6.51 11.62 -1.06
N CYS A 175 -6.74 12.79 -1.65
CA CYS A 175 -8.03 13.48 -1.62
C CYS A 175 -9.14 12.62 -2.27
N ASP A 176 -8.91 12.08 -3.47
CA ASP A 176 -9.86 11.22 -4.17
C ASP A 176 -10.20 9.97 -3.37
N LEU A 177 -9.20 9.28 -2.82
CA LEU A 177 -9.39 8.11 -1.97
C LEU A 177 -10.22 8.42 -0.73
N HIS A 178 -9.93 9.56 -0.09
CA HIS A 178 -10.65 9.98 1.12
C HIS A 178 -12.12 10.26 0.85
N ILE A 179 -12.45 10.90 -0.27
CA ILE A 179 -13.85 11.18 -0.65
C ILE A 179 -14.60 9.88 -0.98
N ARG A 180 -13.93 8.91 -1.66
CA ARG A 180 -14.60 7.75 -2.24
C ARG A 180 -14.84 6.61 -1.27
N GLY A 181 -14.03 6.43 -0.24
CA GLY A 181 -14.25 5.29 0.66
C GLY A 181 -13.10 4.89 1.56
N ALA A 182 -11.87 5.30 1.28
CA ALA A 182 -10.76 5.03 2.20
C ALA A 182 -10.69 6.11 3.28
N ASP A 183 -10.34 5.74 4.49
CA ASP A 183 -10.00 6.69 5.55
C ASP A 183 -8.52 7.04 5.45
N VAL A 184 -8.23 8.23 4.94
CA VAL A 184 -6.86 8.77 4.90
C VAL A 184 -6.58 9.42 6.25
N LEU A 185 -5.76 8.74 7.05
CA LEU A 185 -5.44 9.10 8.43
C LEU A 185 -3.96 9.42 8.59
N THR A 186 -3.59 10.01 9.71
CA THR A 186 -2.19 10.17 10.10
C THR A 186 -1.61 8.85 10.60
N LEU A 187 -0.30 8.67 10.49
CA LEU A 187 0.39 7.52 11.10
C LEU A 187 0.10 7.44 12.60
N ARG A 188 0.04 8.58 13.30
CA ARG A 188 -0.27 8.63 14.74
C ARG A 188 -1.62 7.99 15.06
N GLU A 189 -2.68 8.33 14.33
CA GLU A 189 -4.02 7.74 14.52
C GLU A 189 -4.01 6.23 14.32
N VAL A 190 -3.25 5.74 13.32
CA VAL A 190 -3.10 4.30 13.09
C VAL A 190 -2.32 3.61 14.21
N LEU A 191 -1.26 4.22 14.72
CA LEU A 191 -0.50 3.68 15.85
C LEU A 191 -1.34 3.67 17.15
N GLU A 192 -2.14 4.70 17.39
CA GLU A 192 -3.09 4.75 18.51
C GLU A 192 -4.13 3.62 18.44
N TYR A 193 -4.60 3.30 17.24
CA TYR A 193 -5.48 2.14 17.03
C TYR A 193 -4.76 0.83 17.32
N LEU A 194 -3.57 0.60 16.75
CA LEU A 194 -2.79 -0.62 17.01
C LEU A 194 -2.49 -0.79 18.50
N GLY A 195 -2.27 0.32 19.21
CA GLY A 195 -2.04 0.30 20.66
C GLY A 195 -3.19 -0.31 21.47
N LYS A 196 -4.42 -0.27 20.94
CA LYS A 196 -5.65 -0.78 21.60
C LYS A 196 -5.95 -2.26 21.29
N LEU A 197 -5.30 -2.85 20.29
CA LEU A 197 -5.34 -4.28 20.02
C LEU A 197 -4.50 -5.05 21.06
#